data_2c30fc9ee7c59df803bb4f4e11a72ba6
#
_entry.id   2c30fc9ee7c59df803bb4f4e11a72ba6
#
_cell.length_a   1.000
_cell.length_b   1.000
_cell.length_c   1.000
_cell.angle_alpha   90.00
_cell.angle_beta   90.00
_cell.angle_gamma   90.00
#
_symmetry.space_group_name_H-M   'P 1'
#
loop_
_entity.id
_entity.type
_entity.pdbx_description
1 polymer ?
#
loop_
_entity_poly.entity_id
_entity_poly.type
_entity_poly.pdbx_seq_one_letter_code
_entity_poly.pdbx_strand_id
1 'polypeptide(L)'
;MPGKQVTELDALPSFTDNSLLPVHNGAGLKKGLLSQLANYLGNKFSNPNLLINPDFKINQRGKSTYTAEGVMYTVDRWKAWHITVNIDENGYINIANNAYQDEGIFRQQLESAIDGPSTLSCYVESVSGTVKMEEPNSNSKIILKQGLNILHVDGNAGSFEITLVRGSNVTLKWAKLEQGKVATAFIAPNMAEEITKCKRYFQVLNVFEGFVGSVSYWNLYTKFYVGAMRTTSPTITANVLSATINLSGDNTDRKLQLGNSITPTMYLNELIITHKSATNFGYSAFTACIFRSAITYNVDAEIY
;
A
#
# COMPACT_ATOMS: atom_id res chain seq x y z
N MET A 1 45.66 -38.38 -19.00
CA MET A 1 45.44 -37.26 -19.94
C MET A 1 45.77 -36.00 -19.19
N PRO A 2 46.59 -35.06 -19.74
CA PRO A 2 46.76 -33.78 -19.14
C PRO A 2 45.42 -33.04 -19.17
N GLY A 3 45.00 -32.44 -18.06
CA GLY A 3 43.75 -31.67 -17.99
C GLY A 3 43.84 -30.43 -18.88
N LYS A 4 42.77 -30.13 -19.65
CA LYS A 4 42.66 -28.88 -20.41
C LYS A 4 42.68 -27.70 -19.45
N GLN A 5 43.40 -26.65 -19.81
CA GLN A 5 43.27 -25.37 -19.11
C GLN A 5 41.93 -24.72 -19.42
N VAL A 6 41.43 -23.86 -18.53
CA VAL A 6 40.14 -23.18 -18.70
C VAL A 6 40.08 -22.38 -20.01
N THR A 7 41.23 -21.83 -20.44
CA THR A 7 41.36 -21.11 -21.70
C THR A 7 41.26 -21.97 -22.98
N GLU A 8 41.31 -23.32 -22.81
CA GLU A 8 41.24 -24.28 -23.92
C GLU A 8 39.81 -24.88 -24.05
N LEU A 9 38.88 -24.39 -23.25
CA LEU A 9 37.47 -24.82 -23.31
C LEU A 9 36.74 -23.93 -24.31
N ASP A 10 35.85 -24.57 -25.09
CA ASP A 10 34.95 -23.83 -25.98
C ASP A 10 34.03 -22.91 -25.19
N ALA A 11 33.76 -21.71 -25.69
CA ALA A 11 32.81 -20.79 -25.08
C ALA A 11 31.40 -21.37 -25.14
N LEU A 12 30.67 -21.32 -24.04
CA LEU A 12 29.24 -21.68 -24.01
C LEU A 12 28.45 -20.61 -24.78
N PRO A 13 27.60 -20.98 -25.74
CA PRO A 13 26.79 -20.04 -26.50
C PRO A 13 25.74 -19.34 -25.62
N SER A 14 25.29 -19.98 -24.54
CA SER A 14 24.38 -19.42 -23.55
C SER A 14 24.46 -20.21 -22.24
N PHE A 15 24.13 -19.54 -21.13
CA PHE A 15 23.93 -20.19 -19.84
C PHE A 15 22.46 -20.59 -19.67
N THR A 16 22.23 -21.72 -18.98
CA THR A 16 20.92 -22.16 -18.50
C THR A 16 21.00 -22.34 -16.99
N ASP A 17 19.84 -22.43 -16.32
CA ASP A 17 19.77 -22.61 -14.86
C ASP A 17 20.49 -23.89 -14.39
N ASN A 18 20.61 -24.88 -15.28
CA ASN A 18 21.32 -26.14 -15.02
C ASN A 18 22.78 -26.12 -15.44
N SER A 19 23.32 -25.00 -15.94
CA SER A 19 24.72 -24.89 -16.29
C SER A 19 25.60 -25.08 -15.06
N LEU A 20 26.66 -25.87 -15.23
CA LEU A 20 27.58 -26.18 -14.14
C LEU A 20 28.73 -25.18 -14.10
N LEU A 21 29.01 -24.66 -12.94
CA LEU A 21 30.15 -23.78 -12.67
C LEU A 21 31.18 -24.49 -11.80
N PRO A 22 32.48 -24.42 -12.12
CA PRO A 22 33.53 -24.86 -11.21
C PRO A 22 33.65 -23.87 -10.05
N VAL A 23 33.49 -24.35 -8.81
CA VAL A 23 33.59 -23.52 -7.59
C VAL A 23 34.64 -24.11 -6.67
N HIS A 24 35.63 -23.32 -6.27
CA HIS A 24 36.63 -23.71 -5.27
C HIS A 24 36.19 -23.20 -3.89
N ASN A 25 35.95 -24.09 -2.93
CA ASN A 25 35.43 -23.77 -1.60
C ASN A 25 36.48 -23.87 -0.48
N GLY A 26 37.76 -23.79 -0.81
CA GLY A 26 38.86 -23.96 0.15
C GLY A 26 39.29 -25.43 0.37
N ALA A 27 38.37 -26.37 0.21
CA ALA A 27 38.64 -27.81 0.38
C ALA A 27 38.82 -28.56 -0.96
N GLY A 28 38.75 -27.85 -2.08
CA GLY A 28 38.90 -28.39 -3.43
C GLY A 28 37.86 -27.86 -4.42
N LEU A 29 38.01 -28.31 -5.67
CA LEU A 29 37.10 -27.92 -6.76
C LEU A 29 35.79 -28.71 -6.66
N LYS A 30 34.69 -28.02 -6.66
CA LYS A 30 33.34 -28.55 -6.68
C LYS A 30 32.58 -28.00 -7.89
N LYS A 31 31.54 -28.68 -8.32
CA LYS A 31 30.61 -28.16 -9.32
C LYS A 31 29.40 -27.54 -8.63
N GLY A 32 29.05 -26.32 -9.02
CA GLY A 32 27.83 -25.63 -8.60
C GLY A 32 26.91 -25.40 -9.78
N LEU A 33 25.62 -25.34 -9.52
CA LEU A 33 24.62 -24.93 -10.53
C LEU A 33 24.58 -23.40 -10.63
N LEU A 34 24.34 -22.89 -11.83
CA LEU A 34 24.13 -21.44 -12.03
C LEU A 34 22.94 -20.94 -11.22
N SER A 35 21.87 -21.74 -11.07
CA SER A 35 20.73 -21.43 -10.21
C SER A 35 21.12 -21.26 -8.73
N GLN A 36 22.09 -22.03 -8.23
CA GLN A 36 22.62 -21.86 -6.86
C GLN A 36 23.36 -20.55 -6.69
N LEU A 37 24.16 -20.15 -7.70
CA LEU A 37 24.81 -18.84 -7.71
C LEU A 37 23.78 -17.71 -7.78
N ALA A 38 22.76 -17.82 -8.63
CA ALA A 38 21.68 -16.84 -8.72
C ALA A 38 20.95 -16.66 -7.40
N ASN A 39 20.63 -17.76 -6.70
CA ASN A 39 20.02 -17.71 -5.38
C ASN A 39 20.94 -17.09 -4.30
N TYR A 40 22.24 -17.42 -4.35
CA TYR A 40 23.22 -16.81 -3.44
C TYR A 40 23.32 -15.29 -3.67
N LEU A 41 23.38 -14.84 -4.92
CA LEU A 41 23.41 -13.42 -5.28
C LEU A 41 22.08 -12.73 -4.94
N GLY A 42 20.95 -13.36 -5.18
CA GLY A 42 19.63 -12.85 -4.81
C GLY A 42 19.49 -12.52 -3.32
N ASN A 43 20.18 -13.26 -2.46
CA ASN A 43 20.24 -12.96 -1.02
C ASN A 43 21.20 -11.81 -0.66
N LYS A 44 22.04 -11.34 -1.59
CA LYS A 44 23.01 -10.24 -1.39
C LYS A 44 22.55 -8.92 -2.02
N PHE A 45 21.68 -9.00 -2.99
CA PHE A 45 21.15 -7.85 -3.70
C PHE A 45 19.63 -7.82 -3.52
N SER A 46 19.03 -6.65 -3.63
CA SER A 46 17.58 -6.49 -3.59
C SER A 46 17.12 -5.74 -4.82
N ASN A 47 16.19 -6.34 -5.56
CA ASN A 47 15.42 -5.60 -6.56
C ASN A 47 14.42 -4.69 -5.86
N PRO A 48 14.03 -3.57 -6.47
CA PRO A 48 12.99 -2.72 -5.93
C PRO A 48 11.71 -3.50 -5.62
N ASN A 49 11.13 -3.26 -4.46
CA ASN A 49 9.79 -3.74 -4.15
C ASN A 49 8.76 -2.82 -4.82
N LEU A 50 7.86 -3.40 -5.60
CA LEU A 50 6.83 -2.67 -6.34
C LEU A 50 5.57 -2.43 -5.50
N LEU A 51 5.46 -3.11 -4.35
CA LEU A 51 4.42 -2.83 -3.36
C LEU A 51 4.75 -1.58 -2.56
N ILE A 52 3.72 -0.84 -2.20
CA ILE A 52 3.80 0.31 -1.32
C ILE A 52 3.35 -0.12 0.08
N ASN A 53 4.01 0.36 1.14
CA ASN A 53 3.78 -0.07 2.51
C ASN A 53 3.90 -1.60 2.69
N PRO A 54 5.02 -2.18 2.24
CA PRO A 54 5.17 -3.64 2.16
C PRO A 54 5.42 -4.30 3.51
N ASP A 55 5.77 -3.55 4.53
CA ASP A 55 5.92 -3.98 5.93
C ASP A 55 4.77 -3.50 6.84
N PHE A 56 3.70 -2.97 6.23
CA PHE A 56 2.41 -2.61 6.83
C PHE A 56 2.46 -1.52 7.91
N LYS A 57 3.57 -0.81 8.05
CA LYS A 57 3.80 0.14 9.14
C LYS A 57 3.09 1.48 8.99
N ILE A 58 2.63 1.80 7.78
CA ILE A 58 1.91 3.04 7.54
C ILE A 58 0.41 2.78 7.64
N ASN A 59 -0.22 3.46 8.56
CA ASN A 59 -1.63 3.31 8.87
C ASN A 59 -2.26 4.67 9.17
N GLN A 60 -2.43 5.49 8.13
CA GLN A 60 -3.00 6.83 8.27
C GLN A 60 -4.46 6.81 8.73
N ARG A 61 -5.18 5.71 8.50
CA ARG A 61 -6.55 5.50 8.99
C ARG A 61 -6.62 5.29 10.51
N GLY A 62 -5.49 4.97 11.17
CA GLY A 62 -5.31 5.01 12.62
C GLY A 62 -6.06 3.95 13.43
N LYS A 63 -6.60 2.91 12.79
CA LYS A 63 -7.30 1.81 13.49
C LYS A 63 -6.34 0.66 13.74
N SER A 64 -6.44 0.01 14.90
CA SER A 64 -5.71 -1.22 15.21
C SER A 64 -6.39 -2.47 14.63
N THR A 65 -7.70 -2.37 14.33
CA THR A 65 -8.51 -3.47 13.80
C THR A 65 -9.40 -2.97 12.67
N TYR A 66 -9.46 -3.74 11.59
CA TYR A 66 -10.31 -3.53 10.44
C TYR A 66 -11.14 -4.79 10.19
N THR A 67 -12.46 -4.67 10.21
CA THR A 67 -13.38 -5.77 9.87
C THR A 67 -14.05 -5.45 8.54
N ALA A 68 -13.72 -6.21 7.52
CA ALA A 68 -14.20 -6.03 6.16
C ALA A 68 -15.36 -7.01 5.87
N GLU A 69 -16.58 -6.52 5.89
CA GLU A 69 -17.77 -7.26 5.42
C GLU A 69 -17.89 -7.22 3.88
N GLY A 70 -17.32 -6.21 3.25
CA GLY A 70 -17.17 -6.01 1.82
C GLY A 70 -15.76 -5.52 1.51
N VAL A 71 -15.57 -4.88 0.36
CA VAL A 71 -14.28 -4.31 -0.03
C VAL A 71 -14.01 -3.05 0.78
N MET A 72 -12.86 -3.02 1.49
CA MET A 72 -12.38 -1.82 2.18
C MET A 72 -10.85 -1.76 2.23
N TYR A 73 -10.31 -0.54 2.35
CA TYR A 73 -8.89 -0.34 2.66
C TYR A 73 -8.63 -0.40 4.16
N THR A 74 -7.51 -1.01 4.53
CA THR A 74 -7.06 -1.21 5.92
C THR A 74 -5.86 -0.33 6.22
N VAL A 75 -4.67 -0.91 6.47
CA VAL A 75 -3.42 -0.16 6.42
C VAL A 75 -3.22 0.38 5.00
N ASP A 76 -2.46 1.46 4.87
CA ASP A 76 -2.33 2.18 3.61
C ASP A 76 -1.97 1.26 2.45
N ARG A 77 -2.67 1.41 1.33
CA ARG A 77 -2.57 0.64 0.09
C ARG A 77 -3.10 -0.80 0.13
N TRP A 78 -3.41 -1.34 1.29
CA TRP A 78 -3.86 -2.72 1.44
C TRP A 78 -5.37 -2.83 1.56
N LYS A 79 -5.96 -3.61 0.69
CA LYS A 79 -7.40 -3.83 0.54
C LYS A 79 -7.78 -5.18 1.13
N ALA A 80 -8.88 -5.19 1.89
CA ALA A 80 -9.48 -6.37 2.52
C ALA A 80 -10.87 -6.64 1.96
N TRP A 81 -11.26 -7.91 1.90
CA TRP A 81 -12.60 -8.37 1.57
C TRP A 81 -12.93 -9.62 2.38
N HIS A 82 -14.01 -9.57 3.16
CA HIS A 82 -14.50 -10.65 4.05
C HIS A 82 -13.44 -11.21 5.02
N ILE A 83 -12.63 -10.34 5.59
CA ILE A 83 -11.61 -10.67 6.58
C ILE A 83 -11.54 -9.63 7.69
N THR A 84 -10.94 -10.03 8.80
CA THR A 84 -10.49 -9.11 9.85
C THR A 84 -8.97 -8.97 9.77
N VAL A 85 -8.49 -7.73 9.83
CA VAL A 85 -7.05 -7.40 9.85
C VAL A 85 -6.76 -6.70 11.17
N ASN A 86 -5.85 -7.26 11.96
CA ASN A 86 -5.36 -6.68 13.20
C ASN A 86 -3.88 -6.32 13.07
N ILE A 87 -3.46 -5.24 13.69
CA ILE A 87 -2.07 -4.83 13.80
C ILE A 87 -1.61 -5.21 15.21
N ASP A 88 -0.58 -6.05 15.30
CA ASP A 88 -0.04 -6.46 16.58
C ASP A 88 0.95 -5.43 17.16
N GLU A 89 1.45 -5.69 18.37
CA GLU A 89 2.42 -4.83 19.07
C GLU A 89 3.77 -4.67 18.36
N ASN A 90 4.13 -5.61 17.47
CA ASN A 90 5.33 -5.57 16.66
C ASN A 90 5.13 -4.84 15.32
N GLY A 91 3.89 -4.40 15.04
CA GLY A 91 3.51 -3.80 13.76
C GLY A 91 3.32 -4.82 12.64
N TYR A 92 3.22 -6.13 12.96
CA TYR A 92 2.85 -7.15 11.98
C TYR A 92 1.34 -7.18 11.80
N ILE A 93 0.90 -7.64 10.65
CA ILE A 93 -0.52 -7.78 10.42
C ILE A 93 -0.97 -9.23 10.61
N ASN A 94 -1.97 -9.42 11.46
CA ASN A 94 -2.70 -10.67 11.60
C ASN A 94 -4.00 -10.57 10.79
N ILE A 95 -4.18 -11.48 9.85
CA ILE A 95 -5.31 -11.55 8.94
C ILE A 95 -6.08 -12.82 9.24
N ALA A 96 -7.38 -12.70 9.50
CA ALA A 96 -8.23 -13.83 9.84
C ALA A 96 -9.52 -13.83 9.01
N ASN A 97 -9.86 -14.97 8.44
CA ASN A 97 -11.17 -15.20 7.85
C ASN A 97 -12.10 -15.89 8.87
N ASN A 98 -12.66 -15.07 9.76
CA ASN A 98 -13.69 -15.51 10.73
C ASN A 98 -15.11 -15.33 10.20
N ALA A 99 -15.25 -14.85 8.96
CA ALA A 99 -16.52 -14.49 8.36
C ALA A 99 -17.30 -15.72 7.86
N TYR A 100 -18.56 -15.50 7.50
CA TYR A 100 -19.46 -16.50 6.95
C TYR A 100 -19.15 -16.89 5.49
N GLN A 101 -18.20 -16.21 4.86
CA GLN A 101 -17.79 -16.47 3.47
C GLN A 101 -16.71 -17.55 3.38
N ASP A 102 -16.74 -18.34 2.31
CA ASP A 102 -15.82 -19.45 2.13
C ASP A 102 -14.37 -18.99 1.92
N GLU A 103 -14.18 -17.85 1.28
CA GLU A 103 -12.87 -17.22 1.08
C GLU A 103 -12.90 -15.74 1.47
N GLY A 104 -11.78 -15.25 1.96
CA GLY A 104 -11.51 -13.85 2.24
C GLY A 104 -10.19 -13.43 1.63
N ILE A 105 -10.06 -12.15 1.25
CA ILE A 105 -8.95 -11.65 0.43
C ILE A 105 -8.28 -10.46 1.10
N PHE A 106 -6.96 -10.48 1.10
CA PHE A 106 -6.11 -9.35 1.43
C PHE A 106 -5.14 -9.09 0.28
N ARG A 107 -5.20 -7.89 -0.34
CA ARG A 107 -4.40 -7.63 -1.52
C ARG A 107 -3.93 -6.20 -1.68
N GLN A 108 -2.86 -6.03 -2.46
CA GLN A 108 -2.48 -4.76 -3.04
C GLN A 108 -2.44 -4.89 -4.56
N GLN A 109 -3.15 -3.98 -5.22
CA GLN A 109 -3.16 -3.86 -6.67
C GLN A 109 -2.17 -2.77 -7.11
N LEU A 110 -1.37 -3.04 -8.14
CA LEU A 110 -0.49 -2.08 -8.79
C LEU A 110 -1.31 -1.14 -9.69
N GLU A 111 -0.79 0.06 -9.96
CA GLU A 111 -1.39 0.98 -10.95
C GLU A 111 -1.27 0.45 -12.37
N SER A 112 -0.18 -0.26 -12.65
CA SER A 112 0.08 -0.91 -13.93
C SER A 112 0.64 -2.30 -13.68
N ALA A 113 0.21 -3.27 -14.44
CA ALA A 113 0.79 -4.61 -14.37
C ALA A 113 2.26 -4.58 -14.79
N ILE A 114 3.04 -5.48 -14.19
CA ILE A 114 4.42 -5.74 -14.59
C ILE A 114 4.37 -6.51 -15.91
N ASP A 115 5.16 -6.08 -16.87
CA ASP A 115 5.32 -6.81 -18.13
C ASP A 115 6.43 -7.85 -17.97
N GLY A 116 6.09 -9.11 -18.23
CA GLY A 116 6.98 -10.26 -18.13
C GLY A 116 7.04 -10.91 -16.74
N PRO A 117 8.05 -11.79 -16.52
CA PRO A 117 8.13 -12.60 -15.31
C PRO A 117 8.33 -11.75 -14.05
N SER A 118 7.71 -12.20 -12.97
CA SER A 118 7.80 -11.55 -11.66
C SER A 118 7.89 -12.59 -10.53
N THR A 119 8.25 -12.12 -9.36
CA THR A 119 8.35 -12.94 -8.15
C THR A 119 7.60 -12.27 -7.00
N LEU A 120 6.66 -12.99 -6.42
CA LEU A 120 5.99 -12.64 -5.18
C LEU A 120 6.69 -13.34 -4.03
N SER A 121 6.93 -12.64 -2.94
CA SER A 121 7.44 -13.25 -1.71
C SER A 121 6.84 -12.60 -0.47
N CYS A 122 6.73 -13.35 0.62
CA CYS A 122 6.32 -12.83 1.92
C CYS A 122 6.98 -13.61 3.05
N TYR A 123 7.09 -12.99 4.21
CA TYR A 123 7.50 -13.67 5.42
C TYR A 123 6.30 -13.86 6.33
N VAL A 124 6.01 -15.12 6.62
CA VAL A 124 4.92 -15.57 7.47
C VAL A 124 5.46 -15.87 8.86
N GLU A 125 4.99 -15.14 9.88
CA GLU A 125 5.33 -15.40 11.28
C GLU A 125 4.57 -16.61 11.82
N SER A 126 3.28 -16.68 11.49
CA SER A 126 2.42 -17.80 11.86
C SER A 126 1.32 -18.00 10.83
N VAL A 127 0.85 -19.21 10.66
CA VAL A 127 -0.26 -19.55 9.77
C VAL A 127 -1.05 -20.73 10.34
N SER A 128 -2.37 -20.66 10.23
CA SER A 128 -3.29 -21.73 10.60
C SER A 128 -4.39 -21.88 9.56
N GLY A 129 -4.79 -23.09 9.26
CA GLY A 129 -5.76 -23.40 8.21
C GLY A 129 -5.14 -23.33 6.80
N THR A 130 -5.95 -23.00 5.81
CA THR A 130 -5.52 -22.92 4.40
C THR A 130 -5.43 -21.46 3.96
N VAL A 131 -4.23 -20.99 3.75
CA VAL A 131 -3.92 -19.65 3.26
C VAL A 131 -3.07 -19.75 1.99
N LYS A 132 -3.42 -19.01 0.97
CA LYS A 132 -2.74 -19.00 -0.33
C LYS A 132 -2.12 -17.62 -0.57
N MET A 133 -0.97 -17.60 -1.22
CA MET A 133 -0.44 -16.41 -1.89
C MET A 133 -0.61 -16.63 -3.39
N GLU A 134 -1.17 -15.66 -4.08
CA GLU A 134 -1.51 -15.80 -5.49
C GLU A 134 -1.39 -14.50 -6.29
N GLU A 135 -1.25 -14.67 -7.60
CA GLU A 135 -1.43 -13.63 -8.61
C GLU A 135 -2.63 -14.04 -9.47
N PRO A 136 -3.79 -13.36 -9.29
CA PRO A 136 -5.06 -13.80 -9.90
C PRO A 136 -5.06 -13.83 -11.42
N ASN A 137 -4.37 -12.89 -12.08
CA ASN A 137 -4.38 -12.81 -13.55
C ASN A 137 -3.61 -13.95 -14.22
N SER A 138 -2.60 -14.52 -13.54
CA SER A 138 -1.77 -15.61 -14.03
C SER A 138 -2.23 -16.99 -13.55
N ASN A 139 -3.22 -17.05 -12.65
CA ASN A 139 -3.61 -18.25 -11.90
C ASN A 139 -2.47 -18.93 -11.11
N SER A 140 -1.37 -18.20 -10.89
CA SER A 140 -0.23 -18.71 -10.11
C SER A 140 -0.52 -18.60 -8.63
N LYS A 141 -0.32 -19.69 -7.87
CA LYS A 141 -0.61 -19.74 -6.43
C LYS A 141 0.23 -20.77 -5.69
N ILE A 142 0.48 -20.50 -4.40
CA ILE A 142 1.07 -21.44 -3.46
C ILE A 142 0.31 -21.41 -2.13
N ILE A 143 0.37 -22.52 -1.38
CA ILE A 143 -0.10 -22.57 0.02
C ILE A 143 1.01 -22.04 0.91
N LEU A 144 0.68 -21.09 1.78
CA LEU A 144 1.62 -20.47 2.70
C LEU A 144 2.01 -21.42 3.84
N LYS A 145 3.28 -21.30 4.25
CA LYS A 145 3.87 -21.96 5.42
C LYS A 145 4.61 -20.93 6.25
N GLN A 146 4.87 -21.21 7.51
CA GLN A 146 5.72 -20.37 8.35
C GLN A 146 7.10 -20.16 7.71
N GLY A 147 7.64 -18.95 7.81
CA GLY A 147 8.89 -18.52 7.21
C GLY A 147 8.74 -17.84 5.85
N LEU A 148 9.78 -17.90 5.05
CA LEU A 148 9.82 -17.30 3.71
C LEU A 148 9.01 -18.15 2.71
N ASN A 149 8.10 -17.49 2.00
CA ASN A 149 7.32 -18.07 0.90
C ASN A 149 7.64 -17.31 -0.40
N ILE A 150 7.78 -18.04 -1.50
CA ILE A 150 8.14 -17.51 -2.82
C ILE A 150 7.23 -18.11 -3.88
N LEU A 151 6.67 -17.26 -4.74
CA LEU A 151 5.87 -17.64 -5.89
C LEU A 151 6.45 -16.97 -7.15
N HIS A 152 6.83 -17.76 -8.13
CA HIS A 152 7.25 -17.26 -9.44
C HIS A 152 6.05 -17.20 -10.39
N VAL A 153 5.94 -16.09 -11.12
CA VAL A 153 4.91 -15.82 -12.10
C VAL A 153 5.59 -15.60 -13.45
N ASP A 154 5.28 -16.44 -14.43
CA ASP A 154 5.88 -16.35 -15.79
C ASP A 154 5.19 -15.32 -16.69
N GLY A 155 4.01 -14.85 -16.31
CA GLY A 155 3.23 -13.84 -17.03
C GLY A 155 3.23 -12.48 -16.33
N ASN A 156 2.34 -11.61 -16.81
CA ASN A 156 2.16 -10.28 -16.23
C ASN A 156 1.55 -10.39 -14.84
N ALA A 157 2.10 -9.64 -13.87
CA ALA A 157 1.58 -9.54 -12.53
C ALA A 157 1.01 -8.14 -12.26
N GLY A 158 -0.24 -8.07 -11.83
CA GLY A 158 -0.93 -6.80 -11.51
C GLY A 158 -1.20 -6.62 -10.03
N SER A 159 -1.03 -7.67 -9.22
CA SER A 159 -1.34 -7.63 -7.80
C SER A 159 -0.52 -8.63 -6.98
N PHE A 160 -0.51 -8.37 -5.67
CA PHE A 160 -0.12 -9.33 -4.65
C PHE A 160 -1.36 -9.66 -3.83
N GLU A 161 -1.73 -10.93 -3.76
CA GLU A 161 -2.95 -11.36 -3.07
C GLU A 161 -2.68 -12.50 -2.09
N ILE A 162 -3.33 -12.41 -0.94
CA ILE A 162 -3.42 -13.47 0.07
C ILE A 162 -4.89 -13.86 0.21
N THR A 163 -5.21 -15.11 -0.07
CA THR A 163 -6.56 -15.68 0.04
C THR A 163 -6.63 -16.65 1.21
N LEU A 164 -7.59 -16.44 2.09
CA LEU A 164 -7.82 -17.24 3.29
C LEU A 164 -9.12 -18.02 3.16
N VAL A 165 -9.06 -19.33 3.30
CA VAL A 165 -10.25 -20.17 3.48
C VAL A 165 -10.85 -19.88 4.85
N ARG A 166 -12.17 -20.05 5.01
CA ARG A 166 -12.90 -19.86 6.28
C ARG A 166 -12.22 -20.59 7.44
N GLY A 167 -12.08 -19.91 8.58
CA GLY A 167 -11.42 -20.41 9.78
C GLY A 167 -9.89 -20.37 9.74
N SER A 168 -9.31 -19.81 8.68
CA SER A 168 -7.86 -19.66 8.54
C SER A 168 -7.39 -18.30 9.04
N ASN A 169 -6.13 -18.25 9.49
CA ASN A 169 -5.45 -17.02 9.83
C ASN A 169 -3.97 -17.05 9.42
N VAL A 170 -3.39 -15.87 9.24
CA VAL A 170 -1.97 -15.68 8.95
C VAL A 170 -1.45 -14.39 9.55
N THR A 171 -0.24 -14.42 10.09
CA THR A 171 0.49 -13.23 10.51
C THR A 171 1.65 -12.98 9.55
N LEU A 172 1.66 -11.81 8.90
CA LEU A 172 2.68 -11.40 7.95
C LEU A 172 3.58 -10.31 8.54
N LYS A 173 4.88 -10.44 8.31
CA LYS A 173 5.88 -9.41 8.63
C LYS A 173 6.08 -8.43 7.48
N TRP A 174 6.11 -8.94 6.27
CA TRP A 174 6.30 -8.16 5.06
C TRP A 174 5.84 -8.94 3.83
N ALA A 175 5.60 -8.21 2.74
CA ALA A 175 5.32 -8.72 1.42
C ALA A 175 6.22 -8.05 0.39
N LYS A 176 6.53 -8.73 -0.71
CA LYS A 176 7.34 -8.20 -1.81
C LYS A 176 6.82 -8.71 -3.13
N LEU A 177 6.73 -7.80 -4.10
CA LEU A 177 6.51 -8.09 -5.51
C LEU A 177 7.64 -7.42 -6.29
N GLU A 178 8.39 -8.18 -7.05
CA GLU A 178 9.54 -7.72 -7.81
C GLU A 178 9.55 -8.29 -9.22
N GLN A 179 10.17 -7.57 -10.15
CA GLN A 179 10.33 -8.05 -11.52
C GLN A 179 11.46 -9.10 -11.58
N GLY A 180 11.26 -10.12 -12.42
CA GLY A 180 12.24 -11.19 -12.63
C GLY A 180 11.89 -12.50 -11.93
N LYS A 181 12.67 -13.55 -12.21
CA LYS A 181 12.44 -14.93 -11.75
C LYS A 181 13.18 -15.30 -10.46
N VAL A 182 13.90 -14.39 -9.84
CA VAL A 182 14.71 -14.64 -8.64
C VAL A 182 14.17 -13.80 -7.49
N ALA A 183 13.81 -14.47 -6.40
CA ALA A 183 13.47 -13.79 -5.16
C ALA A 183 14.72 -13.17 -4.55
N THR A 184 14.72 -11.85 -4.37
CA THR A 184 15.82 -11.13 -3.74
C THR A 184 15.47 -10.72 -2.31
N ALA A 185 16.49 -10.38 -1.50
CA ALA A 185 16.28 -10.04 -0.10
C ALA A 185 15.25 -8.91 0.08
N PHE A 186 14.40 -9.03 1.09
CA PHE A 186 13.56 -7.92 1.51
C PHE A 186 14.40 -6.88 2.26
N ILE A 187 14.31 -5.65 1.83
CA ILE A 187 14.86 -4.48 2.54
C ILE A 187 13.69 -3.60 2.94
N ALA A 188 13.57 -3.32 4.23
CA ALA A 188 12.54 -2.43 4.73
C ALA A 188 12.68 -1.03 4.08
N PRO A 189 11.59 -0.43 3.60
CA PRO A 189 11.64 0.87 2.94
C PRO A 189 12.03 1.99 3.91
N ASN A 190 12.53 3.08 3.35
CA ASN A 190 12.68 4.32 4.10
C ASN A 190 11.29 4.86 4.44
N MET A 191 11.00 5.05 5.72
CA MET A 191 9.67 5.45 6.21
C MET A 191 9.20 6.79 5.61
N ALA A 192 10.08 7.78 5.46
CA ALA A 192 9.72 9.10 4.94
C ALA A 192 9.33 9.05 3.46
N GLU A 193 10.06 8.27 2.68
CA GLU A 193 9.76 8.04 1.26
C GLU A 193 8.46 7.25 1.11
N GLU A 194 8.27 6.25 1.95
CA GLU A 194 7.12 5.38 1.88
C GLU A 194 5.81 6.09 2.29
N ILE A 195 5.85 6.94 3.32
CA ILE A 195 4.73 7.83 3.67
C ILE A 195 4.37 8.72 2.47
N THR A 196 5.35 9.23 1.75
CA THR A 196 5.10 10.07 0.58
C THR A 196 4.39 9.30 -0.54
N LYS A 197 4.78 8.04 -0.77
CA LYS A 197 4.08 7.15 -1.70
C LYS A 197 2.64 6.86 -1.25
N CYS A 198 2.44 6.58 0.04
CA CYS A 198 1.10 6.34 0.60
C CYS A 198 0.19 7.55 0.47
N LYS A 199 0.71 8.76 0.74
CA LYS A 199 -0.05 10.01 0.62
C LYS A 199 -0.57 10.28 -0.79
N ARG A 200 0.00 9.68 -1.81
CA ARG A 200 -0.53 9.77 -3.17
C ARG A 200 -1.92 9.13 -3.30
N TYR A 201 -2.27 8.21 -2.40
CA TYR A 201 -3.52 7.44 -2.43
C TYR A 201 -4.47 7.80 -1.31
N PHE A 202 -3.94 8.05 -0.13
CA PHE A 202 -4.76 8.40 1.04
C PHE A 202 -4.04 9.43 1.90
N GLN A 203 -4.78 10.46 2.33
CA GLN A 203 -4.28 11.48 3.26
C GLN A 203 -5.34 11.82 4.30
N VAL A 204 -4.87 12.10 5.51
CA VAL A 204 -5.67 12.69 6.58
C VAL A 204 -5.24 14.14 6.73
N LEU A 205 -6.18 15.06 6.51
CA LEU A 205 -5.96 16.51 6.59
C LEU A 205 -6.72 17.06 7.79
N ASN A 206 -6.02 17.79 8.65
CA ASN A 206 -6.59 18.35 9.86
C ASN A 206 -6.72 19.86 9.75
N VAL A 207 -7.93 20.37 9.98
CA VAL A 207 -8.21 21.76 10.31
C VAL A 207 -8.24 21.85 11.82
N PHE A 208 -7.48 22.76 12.40
CA PHE A 208 -7.39 22.98 13.83
C PHE A 208 -7.87 24.40 14.17
N GLU A 209 -8.08 24.68 15.45
CA GLU A 209 -8.43 26.04 15.89
C GLU A 209 -7.38 27.06 15.42
N GLY A 210 -7.85 28.17 14.83
CA GLY A 210 -6.98 29.17 14.23
C GLY A 210 -6.65 28.94 12.75
N PHE A 211 -7.03 27.79 12.15
CA PHE A 211 -6.85 27.56 10.72
C PHE A 211 -7.66 28.59 9.92
N VAL A 212 -7.06 29.12 8.85
CA VAL A 212 -7.67 30.16 8.04
C VAL A 212 -8.35 29.53 6.82
N GLY A 213 -9.66 29.73 6.73
CA GLY A 213 -10.46 29.40 5.55
C GLY A 213 -11.09 30.64 4.93
N SER A 214 -12.03 30.48 4.02
CA SER A 214 -12.83 31.56 3.47
C SER A 214 -14.28 31.13 3.26
N VAL A 215 -15.19 32.09 3.29
CA VAL A 215 -16.62 31.88 3.03
C VAL A 215 -17.10 32.78 1.92
N SER A 216 -18.08 32.32 1.14
CA SER A 216 -18.81 33.10 0.16
C SER A 216 -20.22 32.51 0.02
N TYR A 217 -21.26 33.38 0.14
CA TYR A 217 -22.66 32.97 0.08
C TYR A 217 -22.96 31.70 0.93
N TRP A 218 -23.08 30.53 0.28
CA TRP A 218 -23.44 29.24 0.84
C TRP A 218 -22.25 28.29 1.01
N ASN A 219 -21.02 28.75 0.75
CA ASN A 219 -19.86 27.88 0.69
C ASN A 219 -18.81 28.25 1.72
N LEU A 220 -18.26 27.22 2.38
CA LEU A 220 -17.05 27.29 3.16
C LEU A 220 -15.92 26.61 2.40
N TYR A 221 -14.81 27.30 2.26
CA TYR A 221 -13.63 26.80 1.54
C TYR A 221 -12.47 26.57 2.50
N THR A 222 -11.85 25.42 2.40
CA THR A 222 -10.58 25.10 3.06
C THR A 222 -9.56 24.70 2.01
N LYS A 223 -8.34 25.22 2.11
CA LYS A 223 -7.27 24.98 1.15
C LYS A 223 -6.11 24.25 1.81
N PHE A 224 -5.64 23.19 1.16
CA PHE A 224 -4.52 22.38 1.61
C PHE A 224 -3.48 22.25 0.50
N TYR A 225 -2.21 22.19 0.90
CA TYR A 225 -1.15 21.72 0.03
C TYR A 225 -1.04 20.21 0.20
N VAL A 226 -1.35 19.49 -0.86
CA VAL A 226 -1.24 18.02 -0.93
C VAL A 226 -0.24 17.67 -2.03
N GLY A 227 0.55 16.65 -1.86
CA GLY A 227 1.41 16.18 -2.95
C GLY A 227 0.59 15.74 -4.18
N ALA A 228 1.26 15.33 -5.24
CA ALA A 228 0.59 14.79 -6.42
C ALA A 228 -0.21 13.54 -6.04
N MET A 229 -1.53 13.65 -6.01
CA MET A 229 -2.43 12.53 -5.76
C MET A 229 -2.63 11.68 -7.02
N ARG A 230 -3.00 10.42 -6.86
CA ARG A 230 -3.25 9.49 -7.97
C ARG A 230 -4.36 9.97 -8.91
N THR A 231 -5.36 10.63 -8.35
CA THR A 231 -6.49 11.17 -9.12
C THR A 231 -6.72 12.63 -8.79
N THR A 232 -7.23 13.38 -9.74
CA THR A 232 -7.68 14.78 -9.57
C THR A 232 -9.07 14.89 -8.95
N SER A 233 -9.75 13.76 -8.72
CA SER A 233 -11.09 13.70 -8.13
C SER A 233 -11.13 12.67 -6.99
N PRO A 234 -10.41 12.90 -5.88
CA PRO A 234 -10.44 12.00 -4.73
C PRO A 234 -11.80 12.06 -4.04
N THR A 235 -12.17 10.99 -3.35
CA THR A 235 -13.32 11.00 -2.44
C THR A 235 -12.95 11.69 -1.13
N ILE A 236 -13.78 12.64 -0.68
CA ILE A 236 -13.56 13.38 0.56
C ILE A 236 -14.65 13.02 1.57
N THR A 237 -14.24 12.63 2.77
CA THR A 237 -15.13 12.47 3.91
C THR A 237 -14.67 13.32 5.09
N ALA A 238 -15.60 13.99 5.77
CA ALA A 238 -15.30 14.74 6.99
C ALA A 238 -15.74 13.95 8.23
N ASN A 239 -15.01 14.09 9.33
CA ASN A 239 -15.34 13.42 10.59
C ASN A 239 -16.49 14.10 11.34
N VAL A 240 -16.87 15.33 10.96
CA VAL A 240 -17.93 16.10 11.61
C VAL A 240 -18.84 16.77 10.57
N LEU A 241 -20.12 16.92 10.95
CA LEU A 241 -21.14 17.57 10.11
C LEU A 241 -21.34 19.05 10.47
N SER A 242 -20.59 19.59 11.43
CA SER A 242 -20.67 21.01 11.82
C SER A 242 -19.31 21.57 12.19
N ALA A 243 -19.09 22.83 11.92
CA ALA A 243 -17.91 23.58 12.32
C ALA A 243 -18.30 24.88 12.98
N THR A 244 -17.48 25.36 13.92
CA THR A 244 -17.57 26.71 14.46
C THR A 244 -16.51 27.57 13.81
N ILE A 245 -16.92 28.70 13.23
CA ILE A 245 -16.01 29.67 12.60
C ILE A 245 -16.26 31.07 13.16
N ASN A 246 -15.24 31.89 13.10
CA ASN A 246 -15.28 33.33 13.34
C ASN A 246 -14.89 34.06 12.06
N LEU A 247 -15.68 35.04 11.63
CA LEU A 247 -15.42 35.79 10.41
C LEU A 247 -14.47 36.96 10.71
N SER A 248 -13.63 37.28 9.76
CA SER A 248 -12.70 38.40 9.88
C SER A 248 -13.47 39.72 10.14
N GLY A 249 -13.13 40.40 11.23
CA GLY A 249 -13.79 41.65 11.65
C GLY A 249 -15.07 41.46 12.50
N ASP A 250 -15.48 40.24 12.79
CA ASP A 250 -16.65 39.92 13.59
C ASP A 250 -16.22 38.89 14.68
N ASN A 251 -16.28 39.29 15.96
CA ASN A 251 -15.92 38.42 17.07
C ASN A 251 -17.03 37.40 17.47
N THR A 252 -18.04 37.25 16.62
CA THR A 252 -19.15 36.34 16.89
C THR A 252 -18.86 34.95 16.34
N ASP A 253 -18.88 33.94 17.21
CA ASP A 253 -18.81 32.54 16.81
C ASP A 253 -20.07 32.13 16.05
N ARG A 254 -19.88 31.57 14.86
CA ARG A 254 -20.96 31.07 14.01
C ARG A 254 -20.87 29.57 13.87
N LYS A 255 -21.88 28.85 14.29
CA LYS A 255 -21.98 27.42 14.10
C LYS A 255 -22.52 27.13 12.69
N LEU A 256 -21.71 26.45 11.90
CA LEU A 256 -22.09 26.01 10.55
C LEU A 256 -22.56 24.58 10.58
N GLN A 257 -23.72 24.33 9.98
CA GLN A 257 -24.09 22.99 9.57
C GLN A 257 -23.35 22.74 8.23
N LEU A 258 -22.36 21.86 8.26
CA LEU A 258 -21.70 21.39 7.04
C LEU A 258 -22.68 20.43 6.36
N GLY A 259 -23.25 20.85 5.22
CA GLY A 259 -24.12 19.96 4.44
C GLY A 259 -23.35 18.73 3.96
N ASN A 260 -24.05 17.67 3.59
CA ASN A 260 -23.47 16.42 3.08
C ASN A 260 -22.75 16.60 1.72
N SER A 261 -22.78 17.79 1.14
CA SER A 261 -22.16 18.08 -0.15
C SER A 261 -20.76 18.66 0.07
N ILE A 262 -19.77 17.81 -0.04
CA ILE A 262 -18.34 18.16 -0.05
C ILE A 262 -17.85 18.01 -1.48
N THR A 263 -17.30 19.08 -2.05
CA THR A 263 -16.78 19.06 -3.42
C THR A 263 -15.27 19.33 -3.39
N PRO A 264 -14.44 18.39 -3.82
CA PRO A 264 -13.02 18.61 -3.98
C PRO A 264 -12.73 19.31 -5.30
N THR A 265 -11.77 20.23 -5.29
CA THR A 265 -11.21 20.82 -6.50
C THR A 265 -9.70 20.79 -6.39
N MET A 266 -9.05 20.11 -7.32
CA MET A 266 -7.59 19.97 -7.37
C MET A 266 -7.00 20.94 -8.38
N TYR A 267 -5.99 21.71 -7.94
CA TYR A 267 -5.14 22.52 -8.80
C TYR A 267 -3.68 22.17 -8.54
N LEU A 268 -3.06 21.41 -9.44
CA LEU A 268 -1.69 20.91 -9.25
C LEU A 268 -1.55 20.17 -7.92
N ASN A 269 -0.88 20.79 -6.94
CA ASN A 269 -0.65 20.24 -5.60
C ASN A 269 -1.55 20.88 -4.53
N GLU A 270 -2.56 21.64 -4.94
CA GLU A 270 -3.50 22.30 -4.03
C GLU A 270 -4.86 21.59 -4.09
N LEU A 271 -5.40 21.26 -2.92
CA LEU A 271 -6.75 20.75 -2.75
C LEU A 271 -7.60 21.81 -2.08
N ILE A 272 -8.65 22.26 -2.75
CA ILE A 272 -9.68 23.11 -2.17
C ILE A 272 -10.88 22.23 -1.84
N ILE A 273 -11.23 22.16 -0.57
CA ILE A 273 -12.43 21.47 -0.09
C ILE A 273 -13.53 22.51 0.07
N THR A 274 -14.61 22.34 -0.69
CA THR A 274 -15.78 23.21 -0.64
C THR A 274 -16.91 22.50 0.08
N HIS A 275 -17.40 23.08 1.17
CA HIS A 275 -18.61 22.65 1.86
C HIS A 275 -19.76 23.58 1.51
N LYS A 276 -20.87 23.03 1.09
CA LYS A 276 -22.12 23.78 0.96
C LYS A 276 -22.80 23.90 2.32
N SER A 277 -22.98 25.11 2.81
CA SER A 277 -23.70 25.37 4.06
C SER A 277 -25.21 25.36 3.84
N ALA A 278 -25.95 24.97 4.88
CA ALA A 278 -27.41 25.11 4.91
C ALA A 278 -27.88 26.56 5.10
N THR A 279 -27.00 27.45 5.57
CA THR A 279 -27.31 28.87 5.81
C THR A 279 -26.47 29.76 4.93
N ASN A 280 -27.07 30.86 4.43
CA ASN A 280 -26.37 31.90 3.67
C ASN A 280 -25.49 32.71 4.62
N PHE A 281 -24.22 32.87 4.28
CA PHE A 281 -23.27 33.71 5.03
C PHE A 281 -23.44 35.19 4.81
N GLY A 282 -24.20 35.59 3.79
CA GLY A 282 -24.48 36.99 3.48
C GLY A 282 -23.34 37.76 2.79
N TYR A 283 -22.26 37.04 2.38
CA TYR A 283 -21.08 37.66 1.73
C TYR A 283 -21.08 37.33 0.24
N SER A 284 -20.96 38.36 -0.61
CA SER A 284 -20.92 38.24 -2.06
C SER A 284 -19.52 37.88 -2.62
N ALA A 285 -18.50 37.94 -1.79
CA ALA A 285 -17.11 37.65 -2.15
C ALA A 285 -16.47 36.76 -1.07
N PHE A 286 -15.32 36.17 -1.36
CA PHE A 286 -14.57 35.37 -0.41
C PHE A 286 -14.18 36.24 0.81
N THR A 287 -14.70 35.88 1.97
CA THR A 287 -14.40 36.53 3.25
C THR A 287 -13.59 35.55 4.10
N ALA A 288 -12.47 35.99 4.62
CA ALA A 288 -11.63 35.18 5.50
C ALA A 288 -12.38 34.79 6.76
N CYS A 289 -12.19 33.56 7.20
CA CYS A 289 -12.72 33.06 8.45
C CYS A 289 -11.65 32.27 9.22
N ILE A 290 -11.80 32.18 10.53
CA ILE A 290 -10.94 31.43 11.43
C ILE A 290 -11.76 30.29 12.04
N PHE A 291 -11.26 29.08 11.97
CA PHE A 291 -11.89 27.92 12.59
C PHE A 291 -11.72 27.96 14.12
N ARG A 292 -12.78 27.67 14.83
CA ARG A 292 -12.84 27.51 16.30
C ARG A 292 -13.08 26.06 16.71
N SER A 293 -13.19 25.15 15.75
CA SER A 293 -13.30 23.71 15.99
C SER A 293 -12.45 22.93 15.00
N ALA A 294 -11.97 21.79 15.43
CA ALA A 294 -11.19 20.90 14.59
C ALA A 294 -12.09 20.12 13.62
N ILE A 295 -11.64 19.97 12.37
CA ILE A 295 -12.24 19.11 11.36
C ILE A 295 -11.15 18.22 10.78
N THR A 296 -11.44 16.95 10.62
CA THR A 296 -10.54 16.00 9.95
C THR A 296 -11.18 15.56 8.63
N TYR A 297 -10.44 15.66 7.54
CA TYR A 297 -10.83 15.16 6.24
C TYR A 297 -10.00 13.93 5.87
N ASN A 298 -10.67 12.87 5.47
CA ASN A 298 -10.04 11.76 4.79
C ASN A 298 -10.13 12.00 3.29
N VAL A 299 -8.99 12.05 2.62
CA VAL A 299 -8.87 12.24 1.18
C VAL A 299 -8.46 10.92 0.56
N ASP A 300 -9.38 10.27 -0.14
CA ASP A 300 -9.23 8.91 -0.66
C ASP A 300 -9.15 8.91 -2.19
N ALA A 301 -8.01 8.48 -2.72
CA ALA A 301 -7.70 8.28 -4.12
C ALA A 301 -7.27 6.84 -4.41
N GLU A 302 -7.64 5.89 -3.58
CA GLU A 302 -7.27 4.47 -3.70
C GLU A 302 -7.87 3.80 -4.96
N ILE A 303 -7.37 2.63 -5.32
CA ILE A 303 -7.82 1.83 -6.48
C ILE A 303 -8.91 0.87 -6.00
N TYR A 304 -10.15 1.15 -6.33
CA TYR A 304 -11.31 0.30 -5.97
C TYR A 304 -11.62 -0.74 -7.03
#